data_6cb9ef577e26d765cbad4b14b0298196
#
_entry.id   6cb9ef577e26d765cbad4b14b0298196
#
_cell.length_a   1.000
_cell.length_b   1.000
_cell.length_c   1.000
_cell.angle_alpha   90.00
_cell.angle_beta   90.00
_cell.angle_gamma   90.00
#
_symmetry.space_group_name_H-M   'P 1'
#
loop_
_entity.id
_entity.type
_entity.pdbx_description
1 polymer ?
#
loop_
_entity_poly.entity_id
_entity_poly.type
_entity_poly.pdbx_seq_one_letter_code
_entity_poly.pdbx_strand_id
1 'polypeptide(L)'
;MSQNLDIAETLNLLSSIDPQTLQLLQELQNLQKKHELLPLENAAIELKSSHGKVDRLYDESWIVLQNRLLNAITNLNLNERRLVMFLSPIVRKAVDKNPHQRKFVIKVKDFIDEYKISSNSYYQELKKIGRGLQDKSFVFWDFNHNSKESLESAVSWIGKSTYKPKLGEIEITLMDDVVEMLTVFDKANPYTKYQRDMIVSLGCYGLLMFELIASCMYQQHKRKVYTVEFLREKFNCTQNYEKISDFKLYVIDKAIKDVEENTPYRITYTQNKSGRKVSELVFSFEDTSDKSTAEISANQSHGEAISLEMSTQPSWQTKGLTDGQIKKIAVYHKEFIDANTNKISPNDHRDYREIFEDWKAKLKDPKQVNTFHKIQELLER
;
A
#
# COMPACT_ATOMS: atom_id res chain seq x y z
N MET A 1 12.63 -24.69 -50.79
CA MET A 1 13.99 -25.00 -51.33
C MET A 1 14.94 -24.87 -50.14
N SER A 2 15.24 -25.99 -49.46
CA SER A 2 16.25 -26.04 -48.39
C SER A 2 17.62 -26.20 -49.06
N GLN A 3 18.49 -25.24 -48.83
CA GLN A 3 19.90 -25.32 -49.22
C GLN A 3 20.58 -26.36 -48.33
N ASN A 4 20.93 -27.52 -48.84
CA ASN A 4 21.91 -28.42 -48.25
C ASN A 4 23.28 -27.72 -48.38
N LEU A 5 23.77 -27.13 -47.30
CA LEU A 5 25.16 -26.72 -47.20
C LEU A 5 26.04 -27.98 -47.24
N ASP A 6 27.02 -27.98 -48.12
CA ASP A 6 27.95 -29.09 -48.33
C ASP A 6 28.79 -29.28 -47.05
N ILE A 7 28.76 -30.50 -46.48
CA ILE A 7 29.45 -30.88 -45.24
C ILE A 7 30.97 -30.61 -45.36
N ALA A 8 31.52 -30.70 -46.54
CA ALA A 8 32.95 -30.44 -46.83
C ALA A 8 33.31 -28.92 -46.66
N GLU A 9 32.41 -28.00 -47.05
CA GLU A 9 32.61 -26.56 -46.86
C GLU A 9 32.50 -26.18 -45.37
N THR A 10 31.59 -26.81 -44.64
CA THR A 10 31.42 -26.56 -43.20
C THR A 10 32.62 -27.09 -42.39
N LEU A 11 33.19 -28.21 -42.76
CA LEU A 11 34.41 -28.77 -42.15
C LEU A 11 35.66 -27.91 -42.42
N ASN A 12 35.76 -27.33 -43.62
CA ASN A 12 36.88 -26.42 -43.95
C ASN A 12 36.76 -25.07 -43.21
N LEU A 13 35.57 -24.55 -43.02
CA LEU A 13 35.36 -23.36 -42.19
C LEU A 13 35.68 -23.60 -40.71
N LEU A 14 35.38 -24.77 -40.16
CA LEU A 14 35.69 -25.15 -38.82
C LEU A 14 37.19 -25.34 -38.56
N SER A 15 37.96 -25.76 -39.57
CA SER A 15 39.41 -25.92 -39.46
C SER A 15 40.20 -24.61 -39.54
N SER A 16 39.57 -23.52 -39.92
CA SER A 16 40.17 -22.16 -40.01
C SER A 16 39.92 -21.29 -38.77
N ILE A 17 39.16 -21.78 -37.82
CA ILE A 17 38.84 -21.04 -36.60
C ILE A 17 39.95 -21.24 -35.55
N ASP A 18 40.49 -20.16 -35.01
CA ASP A 18 41.50 -20.24 -34.01
C ASP A 18 40.94 -20.86 -32.71
N PRO A 19 41.82 -21.56 -31.92
CA PRO A 19 41.38 -22.27 -30.71
C PRO A 19 40.66 -21.41 -29.67
N GLN A 20 40.97 -20.11 -29.57
CA GLN A 20 40.30 -19.19 -28.63
C GLN A 20 38.88 -18.87 -29.04
N THR A 21 38.65 -18.69 -30.34
CA THR A 21 37.31 -18.48 -30.90
C THR A 21 36.43 -19.72 -30.75
N LEU A 22 37.02 -20.91 -30.87
CA LEU A 22 36.32 -22.19 -30.65
C LEU A 22 35.89 -22.37 -29.19
N GLN A 23 36.75 -21.95 -28.28
CA GLN A 23 36.46 -21.99 -26.83
C GLN A 23 35.36 -21.01 -26.45
N LEU A 24 35.38 -19.80 -27.00
CA LEU A 24 34.33 -18.80 -26.84
C LEU A 24 32.97 -19.26 -27.40
N LEU A 25 32.97 -19.93 -28.55
CA LEU A 25 31.76 -20.51 -29.13
C LEU A 25 31.20 -21.65 -28.24
N GLN A 26 32.05 -22.49 -27.65
CA GLN A 26 31.62 -23.51 -26.71
C GLN A 26 31.08 -22.92 -25.39
N GLU A 27 31.69 -21.86 -24.88
CA GLU A 27 31.17 -21.14 -23.71
C GLU A 27 29.82 -20.48 -24.01
N LEU A 28 29.66 -19.86 -25.20
CA LEU A 28 28.39 -19.29 -25.64
C LEU A 28 27.29 -20.36 -25.81
N GLN A 29 27.63 -21.52 -26.39
CA GLN A 29 26.69 -22.64 -26.50
C GLN A 29 26.32 -23.22 -25.12
N ASN A 30 27.25 -23.27 -24.19
CA ASN A 30 26.98 -23.70 -22.81
C ASN A 30 26.13 -22.66 -22.05
N LEU A 31 26.36 -21.37 -22.29
CA LEU A 31 25.53 -20.29 -21.75
C LEU A 31 24.11 -20.30 -22.38
N GLN A 32 24.00 -20.54 -23.67
CA GLN A 32 22.69 -20.70 -24.33
C GLN A 32 21.95 -21.94 -23.81
N LYS A 33 22.62 -23.11 -23.68
CA LYS A 33 22.02 -24.29 -23.06
C LYS A 33 21.66 -24.08 -21.59
N LYS A 34 22.42 -23.29 -20.86
CA LYS A 34 22.11 -22.93 -19.48
C LYS A 34 20.94 -21.95 -19.38
N HIS A 35 20.77 -21.10 -20.40
CA HIS A 35 19.60 -20.22 -20.55
C HIS A 35 18.35 -20.95 -21.05
N GLU A 36 18.51 -21.93 -21.95
CA GLU A 36 17.40 -22.79 -22.40
C GLU A 36 16.96 -23.80 -21.35
N LEU A 37 17.85 -24.15 -20.39
CA LEU A 37 17.57 -25.05 -19.26
C LEU A 37 17.18 -24.33 -17.97
N LEU A 38 17.09 -23.01 -17.97
CA LEU A 38 16.29 -22.28 -16.97
C LEU A 38 14.84 -22.43 -17.41
N PRO A 39 14.06 -23.35 -16.77
CA PRO A 39 12.72 -23.57 -17.27
C PRO A 39 11.94 -22.27 -17.09
N LEU A 40 11.31 -21.82 -18.16
CA LEU A 40 10.19 -20.88 -18.12
C LEU A 40 9.16 -21.27 -17.05
N GLU A 41 9.11 -22.57 -16.70
CA GLU A 41 8.37 -23.11 -15.56
C GLU A 41 8.82 -22.56 -14.20
N ASN A 42 10.12 -22.33 -13.94
CA ASN A 42 10.56 -21.79 -12.66
C ASN A 42 10.28 -20.29 -12.52
N ALA A 43 10.40 -19.52 -13.60
CA ALA A 43 9.95 -18.12 -13.61
C ALA A 43 8.42 -18.03 -13.50
N ALA A 44 7.68 -18.95 -14.13
CA ALA A 44 6.23 -19.06 -14.01
C ALA A 44 5.81 -19.59 -12.62
N ILE A 45 6.62 -20.44 -11.98
CA ILE A 45 6.39 -20.95 -10.62
C ILE A 45 6.71 -19.88 -9.57
N GLU A 46 7.76 -19.07 -9.75
CA GLU A 46 8.04 -17.92 -8.89
C GLU A 46 6.99 -16.82 -9.03
N LEU A 47 6.53 -16.51 -10.24
CA LEU A 47 5.39 -15.63 -10.49
C LEU A 47 4.10 -16.19 -9.88
N LYS A 48 3.80 -17.49 -10.05
CA LYS A 48 2.65 -18.15 -9.41
C LYS A 48 2.76 -18.14 -7.89
N SER A 49 3.94 -18.29 -7.31
CA SER A 49 4.12 -18.28 -5.85
C SER A 49 3.93 -16.91 -5.23
N SER A 50 4.25 -15.82 -5.95
CA SER A 50 4.01 -14.46 -5.48
C SER A 50 2.53 -14.04 -5.60
N HIS A 51 1.87 -14.35 -6.72
CA HIS A 51 0.46 -14.03 -6.94
C HIS A 51 -0.48 -14.86 -6.06
N GLY A 52 -0.23 -16.17 -5.90
CA GLY A 52 -1.07 -17.05 -5.09
C GLY A 52 -1.03 -16.79 -3.58
N LYS A 53 -0.04 -16.06 -3.08
CA LYS A 53 0.03 -15.66 -1.65
C LYS A 53 -0.86 -14.48 -1.32
N VAL A 54 -1.08 -13.56 -2.25
CA VAL A 54 -1.88 -12.35 -2.01
C VAL A 54 -3.38 -12.66 -2.09
N ASP A 55 -3.81 -13.50 -3.02
CA ASP A 55 -5.22 -13.89 -3.15
C ASP A 55 -5.74 -14.75 -1.98
N ARG A 56 -4.86 -15.47 -1.29
CA ARG A 56 -5.20 -16.18 -0.06
C ARG A 56 -5.47 -15.26 1.13
N LEU A 57 -4.98 -14.02 1.08
CA LEU A 57 -5.08 -13.03 2.15
C LEU A 57 -6.21 -12.02 1.91
N TYR A 58 -6.59 -11.79 0.64
CA TYR A 58 -7.53 -10.75 0.26
C TYR A 58 -8.56 -11.28 -0.74
N ASP A 59 -9.75 -11.57 -0.25
CA ASP A 59 -10.90 -11.95 -1.06
C ASP A 59 -11.48 -10.77 -1.86
N GLU A 60 -12.62 -10.96 -2.49
CA GLU A 60 -13.28 -9.95 -3.33
C GLU A 60 -13.80 -8.73 -2.53
N SER A 61 -13.89 -8.83 -1.20
CA SER A 61 -14.28 -7.72 -0.33
C SER A 61 -13.17 -6.67 -0.14
N TRP A 62 -11.93 -7.01 -0.51
CA TRP A 62 -10.79 -6.13 -0.37
C TRP A 62 -10.41 -5.44 -1.67
N ILE A 63 -10.24 -4.13 -1.60
CA ILE A 63 -9.50 -3.34 -2.59
C ILE A 63 -8.05 -3.31 -2.15
N VAL A 64 -7.15 -3.67 -3.05
CA VAL A 64 -5.70 -3.67 -2.82
C VAL A 64 -5.03 -3.02 -4.03
N LEU A 65 -4.24 -1.98 -3.80
CA LEU A 65 -3.59 -1.18 -4.83
C LEU A 65 -2.15 -0.88 -4.43
N GLN A 66 -1.21 -0.97 -5.36
CA GLN A 66 0.13 -0.43 -5.09
C GLN A 66 0.07 1.06 -4.79
N ASN A 67 0.94 1.54 -3.88
CA ASN A 67 0.92 2.95 -3.48
C ASN A 67 1.25 3.89 -4.64
N ARG A 68 2.04 3.47 -5.62
CA ARG A 68 2.30 4.24 -6.85
C ARG A 68 1.04 4.44 -7.70
N LEU A 69 0.17 3.42 -7.79
CA LEU A 69 -1.13 3.53 -8.47
C LEU A 69 -2.08 4.44 -7.68
N LEU A 70 -2.11 4.31 -6.36
CA LEU A 70 -2.91 5.15 -5.47
C LEU A 70 -2.52 6.65 -5.57
N ASN A 71 -1.25 6.94 -5.79
CA ASN A 71 -0.79 8.30 -6.06
C ASN A 71 -1.21 8.80 -7.45
N ALA A 72 -1.19 7.94 -8.46
CA ALA A 72 -1.55 8.26 -9.84
C ALA A 72 -3.05 8.54 -10.04
N ILE A 73 -3.91 7.95 -9.21
CA ILE A 73 -5.38 8.00 -9.33
C ILE A 73 -5.96 9.42 -9.16
N THR A 74 -5.16 10.38 -8.72
CA THR A 74 -5.59 11.76 -8.43
C THR A 74 -6.12 12.52 -9.64
N ASN A 75 -5.67 12.20 -10.85
CA ASN A 75 -6.12 12.82 -12.10
C ASN A 75 -7.47 12.28 -12.60
N LEU A 76 -8.02 11.28 -11.92
CA LEU A 76 -9.30 10.66 -12.25
C LEU A 76 -10.47 11.36 -11.53
N ASN A 77 -11.61 11.45 -12.20
CA ASN A 77 -12.86 11.84 -11.54
C ASN A 77 -13.38 10.71 -10.62
N LEU A 78 -14.40 10.99 -9.83
CA LEU A 78 -14.94 10.04 -8.85
C LEU A 78 -15.34 8.69 -9.48
N ASN A 79 -16.07 8.71 -10.59
CA ASN A 79 -16.56 7.49 -11.21
C ASN A 79 -15.46 6.70 -11.93
N GLU A 80 -14.45 7.37 -12.47
CA GLU A 80 -13.26 6.73 -13.02
C GLU A 80 -12.44 6.02 -11.91
N ARG A 81 -12.27 6.66 -10.74
CA ARG A 81 -11.65 6.03 -9.56
C ARG A 81 -12.43 4.81 -9.08
N ARG A 82 -13.75 4.96 -8.96
CA ARG A 82 -14.65 3.85 -8.61
C ARG A 82 -14.49 2.67 -9.57
N LEU A 83 -14.32 2.94 -10.86
CA LEU A 83 -14.10 1.87 -11.85
C LEU A 83 -12.75 1.16 -11.65
N VAL A 84 -11.68 1.89 -11.38
CA VAL A 84 -10.37 1.28 -11.06
C VAL A 84 -10.45 0.43 -9.79
N MET A 85 -11.14 0.91 -8.75
CA MET A 85 -11.34 0.18 -7.50
C MET A 85 -12.21 -1.05 -7.69
N PHE A 86 -13.27 -0.94 -8.48
CA PHE A 86 -14.14 -2.05 -8.85
C PHE A 86 -13.38 -3.15 -9.61
N LEU A 87 -12.43 -2.75 -10.45
CA LEU A 87 -11.58 -3.68 -11.20
C LEU A 87 -10.57 -4.42 -10.31
N SER A 88 -10.10 -3.82 -9.22
CA SER A 88 -9.02 -4.39 -8.39
C SER A 88 -9.24 -5.86 -8.01
N PRO A 89 -10.34 -6.27 -7.35
CA PRO A 89 -10.57 -7.68 -7.03
C PRO A 89 -10.81 -8.56 -8.27
N ILE A 90 -11.44 -8.02 -9.31
CA ILE A 90 -11.72 -8.75 -10.56
C ILE A 90 -10.41 -9.11 -11.25
N VAL A 91 -9.49 -8.15 -11.35
CA VAL A 91 -8.17 -8.32 -11.97
C VAL A 91 -7.35 -9.34 -11.19
N ARG A 92 -7.25 -9.21 -9.86
CA ARG A 92 -6.53 -10.18 -9.02
C ARG A 92 -7.01 -11.60 -9.25
N LYS A 93 -8.32 -11.83 -9.15
CA LYS A 93 -8.92 -13.15 -9.32
C LYS A 93 -8.70 -13.73 -10.73
N ALA A 94 -8.74 -12.89 -11.75
CA ALA A 94 -8.55 -13.32 -13.13
C ALA A 94 -7.07 -13.65 -13.43
N VAL A 95 -6.15 -12.81 -12.96
CA VAL A 95 -4.71 -12.97 -13.16
C VAL A 95 -4.16 -14.16 -12.36
N ASP A 96 -4.71 -14.46 -11.19
CA ASP A 96 -4.37 -15.67 -10.42
C ASP A 96 -4.64 -16.95 -11.23
N LYS A 97 -5.72 -16.96 -12.01
CA LYS A 97 -6.07 -18.08 -12.90
C LYS A 97 -5.30 -18.08 -14.22
N ASN A 98 -5.06 -16.91 -14.77
CA ASN A 98 -4.37 -16.69 -16.03
C ASN A 98 -3.49 -15.44 -15.96
N PRO A 99 -2.17 -15.58 -15.72
CA PRO A 99 -1.23 -14.45 -15.58
C PRO A 99 -1.18 -13.52 -16.81
N HIS A 100 -1.56 -14.01 -17.98
CA HIS A 100 -1.59 -13.23 -19.22
C HIS A 100 -2.95 -12.54 -19.48
N GLN A 101 -3.88 -12.63 -18.54
CA GLN A 101 -5.18 -11.96 -18.66
C GLN A 101 -5.01 -10.44 -18.65
N ARG A 102 -5.50 -9.79 -19.71
CA ARG A 102 -5.48 -8.32 -19.86
C ARG A 102 -6.85 -7.76 -20.18
N LYS A 103 -7.80 -8.61 -20.53
CA LYS A 103 -9.19 -8.25 -20.87
C LYS A 103 -10.10 -8.64 -19.74
N PHE A 104 -10.85 -7.69 -19.22
CA PHE A 104 -11.75 -7.86 -18.09
C PHE A 104 -13.15 -7.39 -18.49
N VAL A 105 -14.16 -8.18 -18.16
CA VAL A 105 -15.55 -7.87 -18.46
C VAL A 105 -16.25 -7.42 -17.19
N ILE A 106 -16.91 -6.28 -17.27
CA ILE A 106 -17.70 -5.69 -16.21
C ILE A 106 -19.15 -5.65 -16.65
N LYS A 107 -20.05 -6.21 -15.85
CA LYS A 107 -21.49 -5.98 -16.01
C LYS A 107 -21.82 -4.59 -15.49
N VAL A 108 -22.45 -3.80 -16.34
CA VAL A 108 -22.83 -2.41 -16.01
C VAL A 108 -23.71 -2.38 -14.76
N LYS A 109 -24.62 -3.33 -14.65
CA LYS A 109 -25.53 -3.44 -13.51
C LYS A 109 -24.79 -3.60 -12.19
N ASP A 110 -23.79 -4.50 -12.12
CA ASP A 110 -23.05 -4.76 -10.89
C ASP A 110 -22.31 -3.52 -10.39
N PHE A 111 -21.70 -2.75 -11.32
CA PHE A 111 -21.02 -1.49 -11.00
C PHE A 111 -22.00 -0.41 -10.47
N ILE A 112 -23.17 -0.31 -11.08
CA ILE A 112 -24.18 0.68 -10.74
C ILE A 112 -24.82 0.37 -9.40
N ASP A 113 -25.17 -0.90 -9.18
CA ASP A 113 -25.80 -1.37 -7.94
C ASP A 113 -24.86 -1.16 -6.76
N GLU A 114 -23.55 -1.41 -6.94
CA GLU A 114 -22.55 -1.20 -5.90
C GLU A 114 -22.41 0.25 -5.48
N TYR A 115 -22.21 1.15 -6.45
CA TYR A 115 -21.98 2.57 -6.14
C TYR A 115 -23.26 3.40 -6.08
N LYS A 116 -24.45 2.76 -6.13
CA LYS A 116 -25.76 3.38 -6.05
C LYS A 116 -25.91 4.59 -7.00
N ILE A 117 -25.40 4.42 -8.22
CA ILE A 117 -25.40 5.49 -9.21
C ILE A 117 -26.83 5.65 -9.75
N SER A 118 -27.51 6.73 -9.37
CA SER A 118 -28.86 7.05 -9.86
C SER A 118 -28.77 7.78 -11.21
N SER A 119 -28.97 7.09 -12.31
CA SER A 119 -29.03 7.69 -13.65
C SER A 119 -29.93 6.84 -14.54
N ASN A 120 -30.81 7.48 -15.32
CA ASN A 120 -31.61 6.79 -16.34
C ASN A 120 -30.77 6.40 -17.57
N SER A 121 -29.49 6.81 -17.62
CA SER A 121 -28.57 6.55 -18.74
C SER A 121 -27.25 5.87 -18.30
N TYR A 122 -27.35 4.90 -17.41
CA TYR A 122 -26.21 4.15 -16.85
C TYR A 122 -25.19 3.68 -17.89
N TYR A 123 -25.69 3.19 -18.99
CA TYR A 123 -24.86 2.69 -20.08
C TYR A 123 -24.01 3.78 -20.73
N GLN A 124 -24.59 4.97 -20.92
CA GLN A 124 -23.85 6.11 -21.47
C GLN A 124 -22.80 6.61 -20.48
N GLU A 125 -23.12 6.58 -19.19
CA GLU A 125 -22.19 7.00 -18.15
C GLU A 125 -20.97 6.07 -18.09
N LEU A 126 -21.16 4.74 -18.02
CA LEU A 126 -20.02 3.81 -18.00
C LEU A 126 -19.18 3.86 -19.29
N LYS A 127 -19.82 4.12 -20.44
CA LYS A 127 -19.13 4.38 -21.70
C LYS A 127 -18.25 5.63 -21.64
N LYS A 128 -18.73 6.72 -21.01
CA LYS A 128 -17.95 7.94 -20.79
C LYS A 128 -16.78 7.68 -19.84
N ILE A 129 -17.00 6.93 -18.74
CA ILE A 129 -15.97 6.56 -17.77
C ILE A 129 -14.86 5.76 -18.48
N GLY A 130 -15.22 4.74 -19.27
CA GLY A 130 -14.26 3.96 -20.03
C GLY A 130 -13.43 4.78 -21.04
N ARG A 131 -14.07 5.74 -21.71
CA ARG A 131 -13.37 6.68 -22.60
C ARG A 131 -12.48 7.65 -21.80
N GLY A 132 -12.99 8.20 -20.70
CA GLY A 132 -12.21 9.09 -19.85
C GLY A 132 -10.92 8.43 -19.31
N LEU A 133 -10.97 7.14 -18.97
CA LEU A 133 -9.78 6.38 -18.58
C LEU A 133 -8.83 6.12 -19.77
N GLN A 134 -9.37 5.94 -20.98
CA GLN A 134 -8.55 5.73 -22.18
C GLN A 134 -7.81 7.00 -22.62
N ASP A 135 -8.43 8.17 -22.41
CA ASP A 135 -7.86 9.46 -22.78
C ASP A 135 -6.85 9.99 -21.73
N LYS A 136 -6.70 9.27 -20.60
CA LYS A 136 -5.82 9.67 -19.51
C LYS A 136 -4.62 8.75 -19.38
N SER A 137 -3.50 9.36 -18.99
CA SER A 137 -2.28 8.67 -18.61
C SER A 137 -1.85 9.13 -17.22
N PHE A 138 -0.93 8.41 -16.63
CA PHE A 138 -0.27 8.81 -15.40
C PHE A 138 1.22 8.53 -15.50
N VAL A 139 1.97 9.22 -14.66
CA VAL A 139 3.42 9.10 -14.55
C VAL A 139 3.74 8.46 -13.22
N PHE A 140 4.70 7.55 -13.22
CA PHE A 140 5.25 6.94 -12.02
C PHE A 140 6.77 6.80 -12.18
N TRP A 141 7.44 6.56 -11.05
CA TRP A 141 8.88 6.41 -11.02
C TRP A 141 9.24 4.96 -10.72
N ASP A 142 9.97 4.34 -11.64
CA ASP A 142 10.59 3.04 -11.44
C ASP A 142 12.04 3.20 -11.03
N PHE A 143 12.51 2.32 -10.16
CA PHE A 143 13.90 2.29 -9.76
C PHE A 143 14.64 1.19 -10.49
N ASN A 144 15.61 1.57 -11.32
CA ASN A 144 16.49 0.61 -11.97
C ASN A 144 17.61 0.20 -11.00
N HIS A 145 17.53 -1.02 -10.45
CA HIS A 145 18.51 -1.55 -9.52
C HIS A 145 19.92 -1.70 -10.11
N ASN A 146 20.04 -1.88 -11.42
CA ASN A 146 21.31 -2.04 -12.10
C ASN A 146 22.04 -0.70 -12.30
N SER A 147 21.34 0.32 -12.77
CA SER A 147 21.90 1.67 -12.98
C SER A 147 21.83 2.55 -11.73
N LYS A 148 21.07 2.15 -10.69
CA LYS A 148 20.72 2.95 -9.51
C LYS A 148 20.04 4.29 -9.85
N GLU A 149 19.33 4.33 -10.97
CA GLU A 149 18.63 5.51 -11.44
C GLU A 149 17.13 5.37 -11.22
N SER A 150 16.48 6.50 -10.99
CA SER A 150 15.02 6.60 -10.99
C SER A 150 14.56 6.96 -12.40
N LEU A 151 13.75 6.11 -12.99
CA LEU A 151 13.24 6.25 -14.35
C LEU A 151 11.79 6.72 -14.31
N GLU A 152 11.50 7.80 -15.03
CA GLU A 152 10.13 8.26 -15.22
C GLU A 152 9.45 7.44 -16.31
N SER A 153 8.33 6.81 -15.98
CA SER A 153 7.50 6.04 -16.88
C SER A 153 6.11 6.65 -16.99
N ALA A 154 5.60 6.79 -18.21
CA ALA A 154 4.25 7.26 -18.47
C ALA A 154 3.42 6.15 -19.11
N VAL A 155 2.25 5.85 -18.53
CA VAL A 155 1.39 4.77 -19.01
C VAL A 155 -0.08 5.23 -19.08
N SER A 156 -0.82 4.73 -20.08
CA SER A 156 -2.27 4.92 -20.16
C SER A 156 -2.99 3.96 -19.22
N TRP A 157 -4.12 4.37 -18.64
CA TRP A 157 -4.91 3.52 -17.73
C TRP A 157 -5.42 2.28 -18.45
N ILE A 158 -5.94 2.44 -19.64
CA ILE A 158 -6.50 1.36 -20.46
C ILE A 158 -6.09 1.48 -21.91
N GLY A 159 -5.81 0.35 -22.53
CA GLY A 159 -5.48 0.30 -23.96
C GLY A 159 -6.73 0.28 -24.85
N LYS A 160 -7.84 -0.31 -24.36
CA LYS A 160 -9.08 -0.42 -25.12
C LYS A 160 -10.28 -0.57 -24.21
N SER A 161 -11.39 0.07 -24.57
CA SER A 161 -12.71 -0.15 -23.98
C SER A 161 -13.71 -0.55 -25.07
N THR A 162 -14.43 -1.64 -24.90
CA THR A 162 -15.45 -2.12 -25.84
C THR A 162 -16.78 -2.26 -25.10
N TYR A 163 -17.73 -1.44 -25.48
CA TYR A 163 -19.06 -1.49 -24.91
C TYR A 163 -19.97 -2.47 -25.69
N LYS A 164 -20.64 -3.40 -24.99
CA LYS A 164 -21.52 -4.43 -25.55
C LYS A 164 -22.98 -4.19 -25.08
N PRO A 165 -23.74 -3.32 -25.76
CA PRO A 165 -25.05 -2.86 -25.28
C PRO A 165 -26.06 -3.98 -25.09
N LYS A 166 -26.08 -4.98 -25.98
CA LYS A 166 -27.02 -6.12 -25.90
C LYS A 166 -26.78 -7.03 -24.68
N LEU A 167 -25.55 -7.05 -24.15
CA LEU A 167 -25.13 -7.83 -23.00
C LEU A 167 -25.13 -7.01 -21.70
N GLY A 168 -25.27 -5.70 -21.80
CA GLY A 168 -25.10 -4.81 -20.63
C GLY A 168 -23.69 -4.85 -20.04
N GLU A 169 -22.68 -4.99 -20.88
CA GLU A 169 -21.29 -5.20 -20.47
C GLU A 169 -20.35 -4.17 -21.08
N ILE A 170 -19.26 -3.90 -20.38
CA ILE A 170 -18.08 -3.24 -20.93
C ILE A 170 -16.88 -4.17 -20.77
N GLU A 171 -16.13 -4.35 -21.84
CA GLU A 171 -14.85 -5.07 -21.84
C GLU A 171 -13.72 -4.04 -21.85
N ILE A 172 -12.83 -4.15 -20.87
CA ILE A 172 -11.69 -3.26 -20.69
C ILE A 172 -10.41 -4.05 -20.86
N THR A 173 -9.50 -3.55 -21.69
CA THR A 173 -8.14 -4.06 -21.80
C THR A 173 -7.22 -3.12 -21.03
N LEU A 174 -6.64 -3.61 -19.92
CA LEU A 174 -5.68 -2.88 -19.10
C LEU A 174 -4.28 -2.98 -19.70
N MET A 175 -3.47 -1.95 -19.46
CA MET A 175 -2.03 -1.99 -19.76
C MET A 175 -1.32 -2.90 -18.73
N ASP A 176 -0.18 -3.47 -19.13
CA ASP A 176 0.57 -4.42 -18.28
C ASP A 176 0.96 -3.84 -16.94
N ASP A 177 1.49 -2.61 -16.93
CA ASP A 177 1.87 -1.90 -15.72
C ASP A 177 0.69 -1.71 -14.76
N VAL A 178 -0.51 -1.41 -15.30
CA VAL A 178 -1.72 -1.27 -14.48
C VAL A 178 -2.13 -2.60 -13.86
N VAL A 179 -2.05 -3.70 -14.63
CA VAL A 179 -2.32 -5.05 -14.12
C VAL A 179 -1.33 -5.41 -13.03
N GLU A 180 -0.04 -5.14 -13.22
CA GLU A 180 0.99 -5.38 -12.21
C GLU A 180 0.70 -4.60 -10.93
N MET A 181 0.36 -3.30 -11.03
CA MET A 181 0.03 -2.45 -9.88
C MET A 181 -1.24 -2.88 -9.13
N LEU A 182 -2.09 -3.71 -9.75
CA LEU A 182 -3.30 -4.29 -9.16
C LEU A 182 -3.10 -5.72 -8.63
N THR A 183 -1.96 -6.37 -8.90
CA THR A 183 -1.77 -7.81 -8.62
C THR A 183 -0.47 -8.15 -7.90
N VAL A 184 0.58 -7.34 -8.03
CA VAL A 184 1.89 -7.60 -7.41
C VAL A 184 2.06 -6.75 -6.14
N PHE A 185 2.18 -7.41 -4.99
CA PHE A 185 2.24 -6.76 -3.68
C PHE A 185 3.32 -7.42 -2.83
N ASP A 186 4.42 -6.72 -2.62
CA ASP A 186 5.56 -7.19 -1.83
C ASP A 186 6.31 -6.01 -1.18
N LYS A 187 7.49 -6.27 -0.64
CA LYS A 187 8.31 -5.21 -0.01
C LYS A 187 8.85 -4.18 -1.01
N ALA A 188 9.10 -4.60 -2.25
CA ALA A 188 9.54 -3.69 -3.33
C ALA A 188 8.37 -2.88 -3.89
N ASN A 189 7.15 -3.44 -3.82
CA ASN A 189 5.92 -2.85 -4.31
C ASN A 189 4.94 -2.60 -3.15
N PRO A 190 5.17 -1.57 -2.33
CA PRO A 190 4.33 -1.26 -1.18
C PRO A 190 2.91 -0.92 -1.62
N TYR A 191 1.93 -1.40 -0.86
CA TYR A 191 0.53 -1.32 -1.22
C TYR A 191 -0.35 -0.85 -0.07
N THR A 192 -1.54 -0.41 -0.41
CA THR A 192 -2.62 -0.05 0.51
C THR A 192 -3.81 -0.97 0.28
N LYS A 193 -4.43 -1.38 1.38
CA LYS A 193 -5.63 -2.23 1.36
C LYS A 193 -6.73 -1.65 2.24
N TYR A 194 -7.96 -1.83 1.83
CA TYR A 194 -9.14 -1.46 2.62
C TYR A 194 -10.37 -2.22 2.16
N GLN A 195 -11.39 -2.28 3.03
CA GLN A 195 -12.65 -2.92 2.71
C GLN A 195 -13.41 -2.14 1.64
N ARG A 196 -14.00 -2.85 0.71
CA ARG A 196 -14.70 -2.31 -0.46
C ARG A 196 -15.93 -1.47 -0.09
N ASP A 197 -16.64 -1.88 0.94
CA ASP A 197 -17.84 -1.22 1.46
C ASP A 197 -17.56 0.18 2.06
N MET A 198 -16.35 0.39 2.59
CA MET A 198 -15.96 1.68 3.17
C MET A 198 -15.96 2.83 2.16
N ILE A 199 -15.78 2.57 0.87
CA ILE A 199 -15.64 3.63 -0.14
C ILE A 199 -16.91 3.87 -0.96
N VAL A 200 -17.90 3.00 -0.88
CA VAL A 200 -19.12 3.04 -1.72
C VAL A 200 -19.86 4.36 -1.59
N SER A 201 -20.00 4.87 -0.37
CA SER A 201 -20.75 6.08 -0.07
C SER A 201 -19.92 7.37 -0.15
N LEU A 202 -18.59 7.27 -0.25
CA LEU A 202 -17.72 8.44 -0.24
C LEU A 202 -17.85 9.29 -1.50
N GLY A 203 -17.92 10.59 -1.31
CA GLY A 203 -17.84 11.59 -2.38
C GLY A 203 -16.39 11.78 -2.88
N CYS A 204 -16.21 12.72 -3.80
CA CYS A 204 -14.90 12.93 -4.43
C CYS A 204 -13.79 13.29 -3.43
N TYR A 205 -14.03 14.25 -2.56
CA TYR A 205 -13.05 14.69 -1.56
C TYR A 205 -12.91 13.68 -0.42
N GLY A 206 -14.03 13.06 0.01
CA GLY A 206 -14.01 12.01 1.02
C GLY A 206 -13.15 10.81 0.60
N LEU A 207 -13.31 10.35 -0.64
CA LEU A 207 -12.52 9.26 -1.19
C LEU A 207 -11.02 9.58 -1.24
N LEU A 208 -10.65 10.81 -1.66
CA LEU A 208 -9.23 11.24 -1.65
C LEU A 208 -8.66 11.32 -0.24
N MET A 209 -9.43 11.84 0.71
CA MET A 209 -9.02 11.88 2.12
C MET A 209 -8.88 10.47 2.68
N PHE A 210 -9.84 9.60 2.40
CA PHE A 210 -9.79 8.20 2.82
C PHE A 210 -8.53 7.49 2.30
N GLU A 211 -8.17 7.66 1.03
CA GLU A 211 -6.95 7.09 0.44
C GLU A 211 -5.67 7.59 1.12
N LEU A 212 -5.61 8.89 1.45
CA LEU A 212 -4.48 9.47 2.17
C LEU A 212 -4.28 8.81 3.53
N ILE A 213 -5.35 8.58 4.30
CA ILE A 213 -5.27 7.95 5.61
C ILE A 213 -5.11 6.43 5.52
N ALA A 214 -5.78 5.77 4.58
CA ALA A 214 -5.69 4.32 4.40
C ALA A 214 -4.24 3.89 4.12
N SER A 215 -3.48 4.67 3.37
CA SER A 215 -2.04 4.42 3.11
C SER A 215 -1.18 4.43 4.38
N CYS A 216 -1.66 5.00 5.47
CA CYS A 216 -0.94 5.17 6.73
C CYS A 216 -1.58 4.43 7.91
N MET A 217 -2.81 3.91 7.75
CA MET A 217 -3.62 3.35 8.83
C MET A 217 -2.96 2.19 9.56
N TYR A 218 -2.18 1.39 8.83
CA TYR A 218 -1.47 0.23 9.38
C TYR A 218 -0.05 0.57 9.86
N GLN A 219 0.36 1.86 9.79
CA GLN A 219 1.65 2.30 10.33
C GLN A 219 1.55 2.50 11.84
N GLN A 220 2.69 2.37 12.53
CA GLN A 220 2.77 2.50 13.99
C GLN A 220 2.30 3.89 14.47
N HIS A 221 2.64 4.94 13.72
CA HIS A 221 2.20 6.29 14.00
C HIS A 221 1.08 6.68 13.02
N LYS A 222 -0.15 6.73 13.52
CA LYS A 222 -1.33 7.17 12.74
C LYS A 222 -1.33 8.70 12.61
N ARG A 223 -0.20 9.25 12.19
CA ARG A 223 0.02 10.68 12.00
C ARG A 223 0.79 10.94 10.72
N LYS A 224 0.38 11.93 9.95
CA LYS A 224 1.02 12.29 8.69
C LYS A 224 1.04 13.79 8.48
N VAL A 225 2.16 14.29 7.97
CA VAL A 225 2.34 15.71 7.62
C VAL A 225 2.28 15.83 6.10
N TYR A 226 1.45 16.75 5.61
CA TYR A 226 1.38 17.08 4.20
C TYR A 226 1.50 18.59 4.01
N THR A 227 2.24 19.01 2.99
CA THR A 227 2.28 20.42 2.61
C THR A 227 0.93 20.85 2.03
N VAL A 228 0.60 22.13 2.15
CA VAL A 228 -0.63 22.68 1.58
C VAL A 228 -0.62 22.54 0.05
N GLU A 229 0.54 22.71 -0.60
CA GLU A 229 0.73 22.54 -2.04
C GLU A 229 0.39 21.10 -2.46
N PHE A 230 0.97 20.09 -1.79
CA PHE A 230 0.67 18.68 -2.05
C PHE A 230 -0.82 18.38 -1.90
N LEU A 231 -1.46 18.89 -0.84
CA LEU A 231 -2.90 18.68 -0.65
C LEU A 231 -3.73 19.34 -1.74
N ARG A 232 -3.37 20.54 -2.19
CA ARG A 232 -4.07 21.20 -3.30
C ARG A 232 -3.96 20.41 -4.60
N GLU A 233 -2.79 19.85 -4.90
CA GLU A 233 -2.59 18.95 -6.04
C GLU A 233 -3.41 17.67 -5.88
N LYS A 234 -3.31 17.02 -4.73
CA LYS A 234 -4.02 15.76 -4.43
C LYS A 234 -5.53 15.91 -4.54
N PHE A 235 -6.09 17.04 -4.11
CA PHE A 235 -7.52 17.33 -4.17
C PHE A 235 -7.93 18.04 -5.48
N ASN A 236 -7.01 18.21 -6.43
CA ASN A 236 -7.22 18.92 -7.71
C ASN A 236 -7.80 20.34 -7.52
N CYS A 237 -7.23 21.07 -6.56
CA CYS A 237 -7.65 22.41 -6.14
C CYS A 237 -6.57 23.46 -6.29
N THR A 238 -5.59 23.28 -7.19
CA THR A 238 -4.46 24.18 -7.39
C THR A 238 -4.88 25.58 -7.85
N GLN A 239 -5.96 25.66 -8.63
CA GLN A 239 -6.53 26.88 -9.18
C GLN A 239 -7.77 27.41 -8.39
N ASN A 240 -8.19 26.68 -7.36
CA ASN A 240 -9.40 26.97 -6.59
C ASN A 240 -9.05 27.20 -5.12
N TYR A 241 -9.93 27.94 -4.42
CA TYR A 241 -9.80 28.20 -2.98
C TYR A 241 -8.45 28.83 -2.61
N GLU A 242 -8.07 29.95 -3.24
CA GLU A 242 -6.80 30.64 -2.99
C GLU A 242 -6.50 30.86 -1.51
N LYS A 243 -7.53 31.28 -0.74
CA LYS A 243 -7.41 31.43 0.72
C LYS A 243 -7.33 30.06 1.38
N ILE A 244 -6.37 29.87 2.27
CA ILE A 244 -6.21 28.65 3.04
C ILE A 244 -7.42 28.34 3.94
N SER A 245 -8.12 29.38 4.43
CA SER A 245 -9.37 29.22 5.17
C SER A 245 -10.43 28.52 4.36
N ASP A 246 -10.59 28.93 3.10
CA ASP A 246 -11.63 28.39 2.21
C ASP A 246 -11.27 26.97 1.76
N PHE A 247 -9.98 26.73 1.46
CA PHE A 247 -9.50 25.38 1.17
C PHE A 247 -9.74 24.43 2.34
N LYS A 248 -9.47 24.85 3.56
CA LYS A 248 -9.76 24.04 4.75
C LYS A 248 -11.26 23.78 4.88
N LEU A 249 -12.08 24.82 4.87
CA LEU A 249 -13.53 24.71 5.08
C LEU A 249 -14.24 23.88 4.01
N TYR A 250 -13.98 24.16 2.73
CA TYR A 250 -14.74 23.60 1.62
C TYR A 250 -14.16 22.29 1.06
N VAL A 251 -12.92 21.97 1.37
CA VAL A 251 -12.25 20.76 0.88
C VAL A 251 -11.86 19.83 2.03
N ILE A 252 -11.01 20.27 2.95
CA ILE A 252 -10.47 19.41 3.99
C ILE A 252 -11.53 19.02 5.02
N ASP A 253 -12.21 20.00 5.64
CA ASP A 253 -13.22 19.74 6.66
C ASP A 253 -14.41 18.96 6.09
N LYS A 254 -14.79 19.26 4.85
CA LYS A 254 -15.84 18.52 4.14
C LYS A 254 -15.43 17.08 3.84
N ALA A 255 -14.17 16.87 3.44
CA ALA A 255 -13.63 15.54 3.19
C ALA A 255 -13.54 14.70 4.48
N ILE A 256 -13.10 15.31 5.57
CA ILE A 256 -13.05 14.68 6.90
C ILE A 256 -14.45 14.25 7.33
N LYS A 257 -15.41 15.16 7.26
CA LYS A 257 -16.80 14.88 7.62
C LYS A 257 -17.38 13.71 6.82
N ASP A 258 -17.15 13.68 5.51
CA ASP A 258 -17.61 12.59 4.63
C ASP A 258 -17.00 11.24 5.03
N VAL A 259 -15.70 11.19 5.36
CA VAL A 259 -15.04 9.96 5.86
C VAL A 259 -15.61 9.54 7.21
N GLU A 260 -15.77 10.45 8.16
CA GLU A 260 -16.27 10.14 9.50
C GLU A 260 -17.74 9.69 9.54
N GLU A 261 -18.56 10.17 8.61
CA GLU A 261 -19.97 9.76 8.47
C GLU A 261 -20.12 8.37 7.82
N ASN A 262 -19.17 7.95 6.99
CA ASN A 262 -19.29 6.74 6.17
C ASN A 262 -18.29 5.63 6.56
N THR A 263 -17.35 5.89 7.46
CA THR A 263 -16.34 4.91 7.86
C THR A 263 -16.10 4.96 9.38
N PRO A 264 -15.50 3.93 9.98
CA PRO A 264 -15.16 3.95 11.40
C PRO A 264 -13.96 4.84 11.73
N TYR A 265 -13.43 5.60 10.77
CA TYR A 265 -12.25 6.42 10.99
C TYR A 265 -12.61 7.80 11.53
N ARG A 266 -11.80 8.28 12.46
CA ARG A 266 -11.84 9.66 12.99
C ARG A 266 -10.56 10.37 12.60
N ILE A 267 -10.70 11.60 12.12
CA ILE A 267 -9.60 12.40 11.58
C ILE A 267 -9.58 13.75 12.28
N THR A 268 -8.45 14.10 12.82
CA THR A 268 -8.18 15.44 13.34
C THR A 268 -6.96 16.02 12.66
N TYR A 269 -6.86 17.34 12.59
CA TYR A 269 -5.65 17.96 12.07
C TYR A 269 -5.26 19.23 12.82
N THR A 270 -3.96 19.50 12.81
CA THR A 270 -3.35 20.75 13.23
C THR A 270 -2.60 21.38 12.07
N GLN A 271 -2.14 22.60 12.21
CA GLN A 271 -1.43 23.31 11.16
C GLN A 271 -0.06 23.82 11.61
N ASN A 272 0.94 23.66 10.75
CA ASN A 272 2.23 24.28 10.91
C ASN A 272 2.31 25.54 10.03
N LYS A 273 3.03 26.56 10.51
CA LYS A 273 3.21 27.82 9.81
C LYS A 273 4.69 28.03 9.48
N SER A 274 4.96 28.58 8.31
CA SER A 274 6.25 29.17 7.95
C SER A 274 6.07 30.69 7.87
N GLY A 275 6.55 31.40 8.89
CA GLY A 275 6.24 32.80 9.09
C GLY A 275 4.74 33.03 9.34
N ARG A 276 4.10 33.83 8.47
CA ARG A 276 2.65 34.14 8.56
C ARG A 276 1.76 33.17 7.78
N LYS A 277 2.33 32.33 6.91
CA LYS A 277 1.59 31.43 6.03
C LYS A 277 1.50 30.04 6.65
N VAL A 278 0.33 29.38 6.53
CA VAL A 278 0.19 27.94 6.82
C VAL A 278 0.88 27.19 5.71
N SER A 279 1.89 26.39 6.05
CA SER A 279 2.70 25.60 5.10
C SER A 279 2.30 24.13 5.08
N GLU A 280 1.83 23.62 6.21
CA GLU A 280 1.55 22.19 6.34
C GLU A 280 0.30 21.94 7.19
N LEU A 281 -0.39 20.83 6.91
CA LEU A 281 -1.41 20.25 7.77
C LEU A 281 -0.90 18.92 8.31
N VAL A 282 -1.06 18.72 9.60
CA VAL A 282 -0.65 17.52 10.33
C VAL A 282 -1.89 16.76 10.72
N PHE A 283 -2.17 15.68 10.02
CA PHE A 283 -3.31 14.80 10.27
C PHE A 283 -2.99 13.74 11.32
N SER A 284 -3.93 13.49 12.19
CA SER A 284 -3.93 12.35 13.10
C SER A 284 -5.23 11.59 12.89
N PHE A 285 -5.18 10.26 12.86
CA PHE A 285 -6.34 9.43 12.57
C PHE A 285 -6.42 8.25 13.51
N GLU A 286 -7.64 7.82 13.76
CA GLU A 286 -7.98 6.73 14.65
C GLU A 286 -9.01 5.81 14.00
N ASP A 287 -8.83 4.51 14.18
CA ASP A 287 -9.83 3.49 13.83
C ASP A 287 -10.66 3.22 15.07
N THR A 288 -11.96 3.47 15.00
CA THR A 288 -12.89 3.29 16.10
C THR A 288 -13.68 1.98 16.04
N SER A 289 -13.43 1.13 15.03
CA SER A 289 -14.13 -0.15 14.85
C SER A 289 -13.98 -1.09 16.05
N ASP A 290 -12.80 -1.12 16.69
CA ASP A 290 -12.55 -1.95 17.86
C ASP A 290 -13.28 -1.46 19.14
N LYS A 291 -13.59 -0.16 19.21
CA LYS A 291 -14.30 0.42 20.36
C LYS A 291 -15.80 0.10 20.36
N SER A 292 -16.42 0.04 19.18
CA SER A 292 -17.84 -0.30 19.03
C SER A 292 -18.15 -1.74 19.44
N THR A 293 -17.22 -2.66 19.22
CA THR A 293 -17.36 -4.07 19.61
C THR A 293 -17.28 -4.25 21.14
N ALA A 294 -16.48 -3.42 21.81
CA ALA A 294 -16.38 -3.41 23.26
C ALA A 294 -17.64 -2.80 23.94
N GLU A 295 -18.25 -1.77 23.33
CA GLU A 295 -19.48 -1.13 23.84
C GLU A 295 -20.73 -2.01 23.64
N ILE A 296 -20.82 -2.79 22.55
CA ILE A 296 -21.93 -3.73 22.29
C ILE A 296 -21.86 -4.92 23.26
N SER A 297 -20.65 -5.35 23.67
CA SER A 297 -20.48 -6.41 24.65
C SER A 297 -20.72 -5.95 26.10
N ALA A 298 -20.58 -4.65 26.37
CA ALA A 298 -20.81 -4.05 27.68
C ALA A 298 -22.31 -3.75 27.97
N ASN A 299 -23.15 -3.62 26.93
CA ASN A 299 -24.59 -3.30 27.09
C ASN A 299 -25.49 -4.52 27.38
N GLN A 300 -24.94 -5.73 27.53
CA GLN A 300 -25.70 -6.93 27.93
C GLN A 300 -25.56 -7.34 29.40
N SER A 301 -24.88 -6.58 30.24
CA SER A 301 -24.87 -6.83 31.67
C SER A 301 -25.13 -5.54 32.48
N HIS A 302 -26.33 -5.52 33.07
CA HIS A 302 -26.91 -4.60 34.01
C HIS A 302 -26.01 -3.64 34.80
N GLY A 303 -26.45 -2.40 34.77
CA GLY A 303 -26.43 -1.28 35.67
C GLY A 303 -25.55 -1.32 36.93
N GLU A 304 -24.64 -0.38 36.95
CA GLU A 304 -24.40 0.53 38.09
C GLU A 304 -23.32 1.55 37.66
N ALA A 305 -23.67 2.83 37.80
CA ALA A 305 -22.79 3.94 37.45
C ALA A 305 -21.67 4.06 38.49
N ILE A 306 -20.43 3.86 38.08
CA ILE A 306 -19.25 4.38 38.76
C ILE A 306 -18.39 5.13 37.74
N SER A 307 -18.27 6.42 37.95
CA SER A 307 -17.35 7.30 37.24
C SER A 307 -15.91 6.82 37.42
N LEU A 308 -15.30 6.32 36.35
CA LEU A 308 -13.86 6.02 36.31
C LEU A 308 -13.19 6.98 35.35
N GLU A 309 -12.42 7.87 35.92
CA GLU A 309 -11.42 8.66 35.20
C GLU A 309 -10.51 7.72 34.44
N MET A 310 -10.51 7.84 33.09
CA MET A 310 -9.64 7.06 32.23
C MET A 310 -8.19 7.54 32.38
N SER A 311 -7.40 6.80 33.13
CA SER A 311 -5.95 6.94 33.16
C SER A 311 -5.36 6.47 31.82
N THR A 312 -4.73 7.37 31.11
CA THR A 312 -3.99 7.16 29.85
C THR A 312 -2.64 6.45 30.09
N GLN A 313 -2.63 5.26 30.67
CA GLN A 313 -1.38 4.54 30.90
C GLN A 313 -1.04 3.67 29.67
N PRO A 314 0.22 3.70 29.18
CA PRO A 314 0.68 2.85 28.07
C PRO A 314 0.47 1.36 28.37
N SER A 315 0.08 0.58 27.37
CA SER A 315 -0.25 -0.86 27.52
C SER A 315 0.87 -1.72 28.12
N TRP A 316 2.13 -1.32 27.97
CA TRP A 316 3.29 -1.99 28.54
C TRP A 316 3.36 -1.90 30.06
N GLN A 317 2.75 -0.87 30.66
CA GLN A 317 2.68 -0.73 32.11
C GLN A 317 1.79 -1.78 32.79
N THR A 318 0.82 -2.30 32.04
CA THR A 318 -0.15 -3.30 32.54
C THR A 318 0.17 -4.72 32.11
N LYS A 319 0.85 -4.90 30.96
CA LYS A 319 1.10 -6.23 30.35
C LYS A 319 2.58 -6.61 30.31
N GLY A 320 3.51 -5.71 30.66
CA GLY A 320 4.93 -5.86 30.42
C GLY A 320 5.30 -5.56 28.96
N LEU A 321 6.61 -5.50 28.68
CA LEU A 321 7.12 -5.24 27.34
C LEU A 321 7.09 -6.50 26.46
N THR A 322 6.69 -6.34 25.22
CA THR A 322 6.78 -7.38 24.19
C THR A 322 8.23 -7.58 23.74
N ASP A 323 8.55 -8.73 23.13
CA ASP A 323 9.90 -9.01 22.59
C ASP A 323 10.33 -7.97 21.55
N GLY A 324 9.40 -7.44 20.76
CA GLY A 324 9.68 -6.36 19.81
C GLY A 324 10.08 -5.04 20.49
N GLN A 325 9.38 -4.69 21.57
CA GLN A 325 9.69 -3.50 22.38
C GLN A 325 11.03 -3.65 23.10
N ILE A 326 11.33 -4.83 23.65
CA ILE A 326 12.60 -5.12 24.29
C ILE A 326 13.75 -5.02 23.27
N LYS A 327 13.58 -5.53 22.05
CA LYS A 327 14.58 -5.38 20.96
C LYS A 327 14.80 -3.91 20.60
N LYS A 328 13.78 -3.09 20.63
CA LYS A 328 13.88 -1.65 20.36
C LYS A 328 14.69 -0.93 21.45
N ILE A 329 14.42 -1.22 22.72
CA ILE A 329 15.20 -0.67 23.84
C ILE A 329 16.64 -1.21 23.83
N ALA A 330 16.86 -2.46 23.39
CA ALA A 330 18.19 -3.05 23.29
C ALA A 330 19.15 -2.28 22.38
N VAL A 331 18.65 -1.57 21.38
CA VAL A 331 19.45 -0.68 20.52
C VAL A 331 20.07 0.45 21.34
N TYR A 332 19.38 0.91 22.37
CA TYR A 332 19.78 2.00 23.28
C TYR A 332 20.13 1.49 24.67
N HIS A 333 20.57 0.23 24.81
CA HIS A 333 20.78 -0.45 26.10
C HIS A 333 21.69 0.34 27.05
N LYS A 334 22.72 1.03 26.55
CA LYS A 334 23.62 1.86 27.35
C LYS A 334 22.86 3.01 28.02
N GLU A 335 22.11 3.80 27.24
CA GLU A 335 21.31 4.92 27.75
C GLU A 335 20.22 4.45 28.73
N PHE A 336 19.62 3.27 28.43
CA PHE A 336 18.63 2.68 29.29
C PHE A 336 19.18 2.26 30.64
N ILE A 337 20.36 1.65 30.67
CA ILE A 337 21.03 1.24 31.90
C ILE A 337 21.53 2.45 32.70
N ASP A 338 22.10 3.46 32.04
CA ASP A 338 22.51 4.71 32.68
C ASP A 338 21.34 5.41 33.38
N ALA A 339 20.15 5.37 32.81
CA ALA A 339 18.95 5.91 33.42
C ALA A 339 18.41 5.10 34.61
N ASN A 340 18.87 3.87 34.79
CA ASN A 340 18.44 2.93 35.81
C ASN A 340 19.59 2.40 36.69
N THR A 341 20.67 3.16 36.83
CA THR A 341 21.84 2.79 37.63
C THR A 341 21.53 2.48 39.09
N ASN A 342 20.45 3.03 39.63
CA ASN A 342 19.95 2.73 40.97
C ASN A 342 19.53 1.26 41.17
N LYS A 343 19.40 0.48 40.11
CA LYS A 343 19.07 -0.96 40.13
C LYS A 343 20.29 -1.86 40.01
N ILE A 344 21.48 -1.28 39.84
CA ILE A 344 22.77 -1.98 39.73
C ILE A 344 23.42 -1.96 41.12
N SER A 345 23.89 -3.12 41.58
CA SER A 345 24.66 -3.20 42.80
C SER A 345 26.00 -2.45 42.63
N PRO A 346 26.49 -1.71 43.65
CA PRO A 346 27.80 -1.05 43.58
C PRO A 346 28.99 -1.97 43.28
N ASN A 347 28.83 -3.26 43.51
CA ASN A 347 29.87 -4.28 43.26
C ASN A 347 29.61 -5.05 41.96
N ASP A 348 28.68 -4.62 41.12
CA ASP A 348 28.39 -5.25 39.82
C ASP A 348 29.28 -4.65 38.74
N HIS A 349 30.29 -5.41 38.32
CA HIS A 349 31.27 -5.02 37.30
C HIS A 349 30.99 -5.61 35.92
N ARG A 350 29.75 -6.12 35.70
CA ARG A 350 29.35 -6.68 34.41
C ARG A 350 29.22 -5.58 33.36
N ASP A 351 29.38 -5.98 32.11
CA ASP A 351 29.16 -5.10 30.96
C ASP A 351 27.66 -4.71 30.82
N TYR A 352 27.39 -3.57 30.22
CA TYR A 352 26.04 -3.06 29.95
C TYR A 352 25.16 -4.08 29.22
N ARG A 353 25.73 -4.87 28.34
CA ARG A 353 25.00 -5.89 27.58
C ARG A 353 24.56 -7.05 28.47
N GLU A 354 25.38 -7.50 29.36
CA GLU A 354 25.06 -8.57 30.32
C GLU A 354 24.00 -8.13 31.31
N ILE A 355 24.09 -6.91 31.82
CA ILE A 355 23.08 -6.32 32.71
C ILE A 355 21.73 -6.21 31.99
N PHE A 356 21.72 -5.79 30.70
CA PHE A 356 20.48 -5.69 29.94
C PHE A 356 19.85 -7.07 29.68
N GLU A 357 20.65 -8.10 29.43
CA GLU A 357 20.13 -9.48 29.26
C GLU A 357 19.38 -9.95 30.53
N ASP A 358 19.94 -9.72 31.71
CA ASP A 358 19.28 -10.03 32.99
C ASP A 358 17.97 -9.25 33.18
N TRP A 359 17.91 -8.03 32.68
CA TRP A 359 16.74 -7.19 32.85
C TRP A 359 15.60 -7.54 31.88
N LYS A 360 15.85 -8.27 30.80
CA LYS A 360 14.81 -8.68 29.84
C LYS A 360 13.64 -9.42 30.48
N ALA A 361 13.92 -10.30 31.43
CA ALA A 361 12.87 -11.01 32.15
C ALA A 361 12.02 -10.07 33.01
N LYS A 362 12.66 -9.09 33.67
CA LYS A 362 12.00 -8.08 34.51
C LYS A 362 11.16 -7.09 33.68
N LEU A 363 11.59 -6.80 32.45
CA LEU A 363 10.87 -5.92 31.53
C LEU A 363 9.60 -6.58 30.96
N LYS A 364 9.53 -7.90 30.93
CA LYS A 364 8.32 -8.66 30.56
C LYS A 364 7.33 -8.77 31.72
N ASP A 365 7.76 -8.60 32.95
CA ASP A 365 6.90 -8.72 34.11
C ASP A 365 6.12 -7.40 34.36
N PRO A 366 4.77 -7.41 34.29
CA PRO A 366 3.94 -6.23 34.52
C PRO A 366 4.16 -5.55 35.88
N LYS A 367 4.59 -6.31 36.88
CA LYS A 367 4.84 -5.79 38.22
C LYS A 367 6.18 -5.07 38.34
N GLN A 368 7.16 -5.45 37.50
CA GLN A 368 8.52 -4.94 37.60
C GLN A 368 8.82 -3.87 36.53
N VAL A 369 8.19 -3.94 35.37
CA VAL A 369 8.45 -3.03 34.24
C VAL A 369 8.24 -1.56 34.63
N ASN A 370 7.24 -1.26 35.45
CA ASN A 370 6.92 0.10 35.90
C ASN A 370 7.99 0.72 36.83
N THR A 371 8.93 -0.07 37.30
CA THR A 371 10.04 0.42 38.11
C THR A 371 11.22 0.94 37.30
N PHE A 372 11.21 0.79 35.98
CA PHE A 372 12.27 1.25 35.10
C PHE A 372 11.93 2.62 34.49
N HIS A 373 12.95 3.46 34.38
CA HIS A 373 12.86 4.78 33.79
C HIS A 373 13.14 4.77 32.28
N LYS A 374 12.70 5.79 31.53
CA LYS A 374 12.93 6.01 30.09
C LYS A 374 12.36 4.97 29.12
N ILE A 375 11.55 4.03 29.56
CA ILE A 375 10.93 3.04 28.67
C ILE A 375 10.15 3.74 27.55
N GLN A 376 9.21 4.63 27.91
CA GLN A 376 8.35 5.31 26.93
C GLN A 376 9.15 6.16 25.95
N GLU A 377 10.12 6.93 26.46
CA GLU A 377 10.98 7.76 25.60
C GLU A 377 11.76 6.95 24.56
N LEU A 378 12.32 5.80 24.96
CA LEU A 378 13.08 4.93 24.06
C LEU A 378 12.19 4.11 23.11
N LEU A 379 10.93 3.89 23.47
CA LEU A 379 9.94 3.27 22.59
C LEU A 379 9.39 4.26 21.55
N GLU A 380 9.46 5.55 21.78
CA GLU A 380 8.98 6.60 20.87
C GLU A 380 10.03 7.04 19.84
N ARG A 381 11.30 6.68 20.04
CA ARG A 381 12.39 6.89 19.07
C ARG A 381 12.37 5.81 17.98
#